data_4046832f8c3a47fb20105b9904282ae8
#
_entry.id   4046832f8c3a47fb20105b9904282ae8
#
_cell.length_a   1.000
_cell.length_b   1.000
_cell.length_c   1.000
_cell.angle_alpha   90.00
_cell.angle_beta   90.00
_cell.angle_gamma   90.00
#
_symmetry.space_group_name_H-M   'P 1'
#
loop_
_entity.id
_entity.type
_entity.pdbx_description
1 polymer ?
#
loop_
_entity_poly.entity_id
_entity_poly.type
_entity_poly.pdbx_seq_one_letter_code
_entity_poly.pdbx_strand_id
1 'polypeptide(L)'
;MKTEALWKWIVLVVLLAFSFILIGKKGENIRLGLDLQGGYSFTLEIDQDALKQTIIERAESEGKTLTEEEIAVKMDKAMSNANETAVEVVRARIDALGTEEPVISRGSNGRIYVQMPGATEEKRQQAEELVRSVAFLKFSLVSESSAQKVAKLLADSKAPRGYKMSEDNNGNPCYVKDLSQNVDYTSSEYALYLRKFGNPNPGTNFMLEKQSQDKIDYYYPIFVKRTVELTGENLSRAKADSNPQTGERIVSLTFDSEGRRKFAAVTGKNIGKQLAIILDDVVYSAPVIQSRIDGDAIITGRFSVEEARQLQNVLNAGSLPAPLKFMGKRFVSPTLGEDAIANSKLAIIVGCIGIFVFLVIYYRTVGIVAAIALALNIVLLPVFAVIASGVLSAFAQDATASSSITKLPVLTLPGIAGILLTIGMAVDANVLIFERTREEIAAGRPTFASIMAGYQRAFLAIFDGNLTT
;
A
#
# COMPACT_ATOMS: atom_id res chain seq x y z
N MET A 1 -30.19 46.77 -2.68
CA MET A 1 -30.09 45.77 -3.79
C MET A 1 -28.67 45.57 -4.40
N LYS A 2 -27.73 46.50 -4.30
CA LYS A 2 -26.38 46.33 -4.91
C LYS A 2 -25.36 45.51 -4.13
N THR A 3 -25.47 45.46 -2.81
CA THR A 3 -24.50 44.75 -1.93
C THR A 3 -24.77 43.24 -1.84
N GLU A 4 -26.04 42.82 -1.90
CA GLU A 4 -26.41 41.40 -1.83
C GLU A 4 -26.04 40.59 -3.07
N ALA A 5 -25.82 41.22 -4.22
CA ALA A 5 -25.37 40.54 -5.43
C ALA A 5 -23.83 40.43 -5.51
N LEU A 6 -23.10 41.36 -4.88
CA LEU A 6 -21.66 41.49 -5.04
C LEU A 6 -20.91 40.32 -4.39
N TRP A 7 -21.33 39.84 -3.22
CA TRP A 7 -20.71 38.72 -2.56
C TRP A 7 -20.84 37.41 -3.36
N LYS A 8 -21.95 37.21 -4.09
CA LYS A 8 -22.16 36.03 -4.93
C LYS A 8 -21.15 35.97 -6.07
N TRP A 9 -20.85 37.12 -6.68
CA TRP A 9 -19.83 37.22 -7.71
C TRP A 9 -18.42 37.01 -7.18
N ILE A 10 -18.15 37.51 -5.97
CA ILE A 10 -16.84 37.27 -5.29
C ILE A 10 -16.66 35.76 -5.04
N VAL A 11 -17.69 35.10 -4.50
CA VAL A 11 -17.64 33.64 -4.28
C VAL A 11 -17.40 32.88 -5.58
N LEU A 12 -18.11 33.25 -6.65
CA LEU A 12 -17.93 32.62 -7.95
C LEU A 12 -16.51 32.77 -8.48
N VAL A 13 -15.95 33.99 -8.40
CA VAL A 13 -14.55 34.25 -8.85
C VAL A 13 -13.55 33.46 -8.02
N VAL A 14 -13.75 33.37 -6.70
CA VAL A 14 -12.89 32.58 -5.81
C VAL A 14 -12.94 31.11 -6.16
N LEU A 15 -14.14 30.54 -6.39
CA LEU A 15 -14.31 29.16 -6.80
C LEU A 15 -13.68 28.87 -8.16
N LEU A 16 -13.80 29.77 -9.11
CA LEU A 16 -13.14 29.65 -10.42
C LEU A 16 -11.63 29.69 -10.30
N ALA A 17 -11.09 30.64 -9.54
CA ALA A 17 -9.64 30.70 -9.27
C ALA A 17 -9.13 29.43 -8.61
N PHE A 18 -9.87 28.91 -7.64
CA PHE A 18 -9.54 27.67 -6.96
C PHE A 18 -9.59 26.47 -7.91
N SER A 19 -10.57 26.41 -8.81
CA SER A 19 -10.63 25.37 -9.84
C SER A 19 -9.41 25.35 -10.75
N PHE A 20 -8.98 26.54 -11.21
CA PHE A 20 -7.76 26.64 -12.02
C PHE A 20 -6.50 26.23 -11.26
N ILE A 21 -6.42 26.52 -9.97
CA ILE A 21 -5.31 26.07 -9.11
C ILE A 21 -5.31 24.56 -8.97
N LEU A 22 -6.48 23.93 -8.77
CA LEU A 22 -6.62 22.47 -8.64
C LEU A 22 -6.21 21.72 -9.91
N ILE A 23 -6.58 22.23 -11.08
CA ILE A 23 -6.21 21.60 -12.35
C ILE A 23 -4.69 21.73 -12.60
N GLY A 24 -4.08 22.83 -12.13
CA GLY A 24 -2.66 23.13 -12.34
C GLY A 24 -2.33 23.51 -13.78
N LYS A 25 -1.07 23.89 -14.01
CA LYS A 25 -0.58 24.19 -15.35
C LYS A 25 -0.55 22.92 -16.17
N LYS A 26 -1.30 22.86 -17.26
CA LYS A 26 -1.44 21.69 -18.18
C LYS A 26 -2.08 20.44 -17.60
N GLY A 27 -2.83 20.53 -16.51
CA GLY A 27 -3.48 19.37 -15.90
C GLY A 27 -2.54 18.43 -15.14
N GLU A 28 -1.38 18.90 -14.70
CA GLU A 28 -0.37 18.12 -13.98
C GLU A 28 -0.90 17.54 -12.66
N ASN A 29 -1.95 18.12 -12.09
CA ASN A 29 -2.56 17.64 -10.85
C ASN A 29 -3.65 16.58 -11.08
N ILE A 30 -3.99 16.25 -12.33
CA ILE A 30 -4.98 15.23 -12.66
C ILE A 30 -4.30 13.86 -12.68
N ARG A 31 -4.63 13.06 -11.67
CA ARG A 31 -4.11 11.69 -11.55
C ARG A 31 -4.95 10.72 -12.36
N LEU A 32 -4.30 9.89 -13.16
CA LEU A 32 -4.96 8.88 -13.97
C LEU A 32 -4.93 7.53 -13.26
N GLY A 33 -6.05 6.82 -13.30
CA GLY A 33 -6.15 5.46 -12.78
C GLY A 33 -5.48 4.42 -13.68
N LEU A 34 -5.41 3.19 -13.16
CA LEU A 34 -4.81 2.05 -13.84
C LEU A 34 -5.39 1.81 -15.25
N ASP A 35 -6.70 2.03 -15.42
CA ASP A 35 -7.40 1.81 -16.69
C ASP A 35 -6.99 2.81 -17.79
N LEU A 36 -6.47 3.98 -17.40
CA LEU A 36 -6.09 5.06 -18.31
C LEU A 36 -4.58 5.14 -18.53
N GLN A 37 -3.79 4.89 -17.49
CA GLN A 37 -2.32 5.01 -17.55
C GLN A 37 -1.64 3.66 -17.81
N GLY A 38 -2.39 2.55 -17.68
CA GLY A 38 -1.81 1.22 -17.65
C GLY A 38 -1.06 0.94 -16.34
N GLY A 39 -0.39 -0.19 -16.25
CA GLY A 39 0.38 -0.57 -15.07
C GLY A 39 -0.05 -1.89 -14.47
N TYR A 40 0.16 -2.07 -13.18
CA TYR A 40 -0.04 -3.34 -12.48
C TYR A 40 -1.01 -3.24 -11.32
N SER A 41 -1.77 -4.31 -11.10
CA SER A 41 -2.64 -4.47 -9.94
C SER A 41 -2.39 -5.80 -9.27
N PHE A 42 -2.33 -5.79 -7.93
CA PHE A 42 -2.24 -6.99 -7.09
C PHE A 42 -3.47 -7.09 -6.21
N THR A 43 -3.97 -8.31 -6.06
CA THR A 43 -4.92 -8.66 -5.03
C THR A 43 -4.19 -9.52 -4.01
N LEU A 44 -4.12 -9.04 -2.78
CA LEU A 44 -3.41 -9.67 -1.67
C LEU A 44 -4.42 -10.14 -0.64
N GLU A 45 -4.09 -11.19 0.08
CA GLU A 45 -4.87 -11.71 1.21
C GLU A 45 -3.93 -12.14 2.33
N ILE A 46 -4.30 -11.88 3.58
CA ILE A 46 -3.51 -12.30 4.73
C ILE A 46 -3.56 -13.83 4.85
N ASP A 47 -2.40 -14.45 5.03
CA ASP A 47 -2.31 -15.88 5.30
C ASP A 47 -2.88 -16.19 6.69
N GLN A 48 -4.14 -16.65 6.70
CA GLN A 48 -4.88 -16.97 7.93
C GLN A 48 -4.24 -18.10 8.72
N ASP A 49 -3.66 -19.08 8.04
CA ASP A 49 -2.99 -20.22 8.69
C ASP A 49 -1.73 -19.76 9.41
N ALA A 50 -0.94 -18.91 8.76
CA ALA A 50 0.24 -18.30 9.37
C ALA A 50 -0.12 -17.40 10.55
N LEU A 51 -1.19 -16.60 10.44
CA LEU A 51 -1.68 -15.75 11.52
C LEU A 51 -2.12 -16.60 12.74
N LYS A 52 -2.85 -17.69 12.49
CA LYS A 52 -3.26 -18.64 13.53
C LYS A 52 -2.05 -19.24 14.25
N GLN A 53 -1.04 -19.65 13.49
CA GLN A 53 0.20 -20.20 14.07
C GLN A 53 0.94 -19.15 14.92
N THR A 54 1.02 -17.90 14.46
CA THR A 54 1.65 -16.82 15.23
C THR A 54 0.93 -16.59 16.56
N ILE A 55 -0.39 -16.66 16.58
CA ILE A 55 -1.20 -16.51 17.79
C ILE A 55 -0.92 -17.67 18.77
N ILE A 56 -0.83 -18.91 18.26
CA ILE A 56 -0.54 -20.10 19.07
C ILE A 56 0.89 -20.03 19.63
N GLU A 57 1.89 -19.74 18.80
CA GLU A 57 3.29 -19.61 19.24
C GLU A 57 3.47 -18.52 20.30
N ARG A 58 2.76 -17.40 20.17
CA ARG A 58 2.80 -16.32 21.18
C ARG A 58 2.19 -16.77 22.51
N ALA A 59 1.07 -17.48 22.47
CA ALA A 59 0.44 -18.02 23.69
C ALA A 59 1.32 -19.10 24.38
N GLU A 60 1.92 -19.98 23.58
CA GLU A 60 2.88 -20.97 24.10
C GLU A 60 4.11 -20.31 24.76
N SER A 61 4.62 -19.22 24.17
CA SER A 61 5.73 -18.46 24.74
C SER A 61 5.38 -17.81 26.09
N GLU A 62 4.10 -17.48 26.28
CA GLU A 62 3.54 -16.97 27.54
C GLU A 62 3.15 -18.10 28.54
N GLY A 63 3.37 -19.36 28.16
CA GLY A 63 3.04 -20.53 28.99
C GLY A 63 1.53 -20.84 29.05
N LYS A 64 0.75 -20.35 28.05
CA LYS A 64 -0.69 -20.55 27.96
C LYS A 64 -1.01 -21.51 26.82
N THR A 65 -1.84 -22.51 27.07
CA THR A 65 -2.51 -23.32 26.03
C THR A 65 -3.87 -22.74 25.74
N LEU A 66 -4.13 -22.38 24.49
CA LEU A 66 -5.42 -21.83 24.04
C LEU A 66 -6.36 -22.96 23.60
N THR A 67 -7.63 -22.82 23.93
CA THR A 67 -8.69 -23.67 23.37
C THR A 67 -9.03 -23.23 21.95
N GLU A 68 -9.70 -24.10 21.16
CA GLU A 68 -10.11 -23.74 19.79
C GLU A 68 -11.05 -22.54 19.75
N GLU A 69 -11.95 -22.41 20.71
CA GLU A 69 -12.86 -21.25 20.82
C GLU A 69 -12.10 -19.95 21.11
N GLU A 70 -11.12 -19.99 22.01
CA GLU A 70 -10.26 -18.83 22.31
C GLU A 70 -9.40 -18.42 21.11
N ILE A 71 -8.94 -19.41 20.34
CA ILE A 71 -8.21 -19.17 19.08
C ILE A 71 -9.13 -18.47 18.08
N ALA A 72 -10.38 -18.91 17.91
CA ALA A 72 -11.32 -18.31 16.98
C ALA A 72 -11.64 -16.85 17.31
N VAL A 73 -11.91 -16.56 18.59
CA VAL A 73 -12.16 -15.17 19.05
C VAL A 73 -10.93 -14.27 18.86
N LYS A 74 -9.75 -14.78 19.19
CA LYS A 74 -8.50 -14.03 18.97
C LYS A 74 -8.19 -13.82 17.50
N MET A 75 -8.53 -14.80 16.64
CA MET A 75 -8.36 -14.70 15.21
C MET A 75 -9.19 -13.59 14.59
N ASP A 76 -10.47 -13.48 14.94
CA ASP A 76 -11.35 -12.44 14.40
C ASP A 76 -10.82 -11.03 14.71
N LYS A 77 -10.48 -10.80 15.97
CA LYS A 77 -9.87 -9.53 16.40
C LYS A 77 -8.50 -9.30 15.76
N ALA A 78 -7.67 -10.32 15.70
CA ALA A 78 -6.35 -10.24 15.08
C ALA A 78 -6.44 -9.97 13.59
N MET A 79 -7.42 -10.55 12.88
CA MET A 79 -7.63 -10.37 11.45
C MET A 79 -8.04 -8.93 11.11
N SER A 80 -8.93 -8.32 11.92
CA SER A 80 -9.30 -6.92 11.73
C SER A 80 -8.09 -5.99 11.87
N ASN A 81 -7.33 -6.14 12.95
CA ASN A 81 -6.14 -5.33 13.21
C ASN A 81 -5.02 -5.63 12.18
N ALA A 82 -4.86 -6.91 11.82
CA ALA A 82 -3.87 -7.32 10.84
C ALA A 82 -4.12 -6.69 9.46
N ASN A 83 -5.38 -6.58 9.07
CA ASN A 83 -5.76 -5.96 7.79
C ASN A 83 -5.43 -4.47 7.78
N GLU A 84 -5.68 -3.77 8.87
CA GLU A 84 -5.34 -2.36 9.02
C GLU A 84 -3.83 -2.14 8.93
N THR A 85 -3.08 -2.83 9.75
CA THR A 85 -1.62 -2.77 9.76
C THR A 85 -1.02 -3.18 8.42
N ALA A 86 -1.55 -4.23 7.76
CA ALA A 86 -1.04 -4.68 6.48
C ALA A 86 -1.22 -3.63 5.37
N VAL A 87 -2.35 -2.92 5.33
CA VAL A 87 -2.57 -1.82 4.38
C VAL A 87 -1.55 -0.70 4.57
N GLU A 88 -1.29 -0.30 5.83
CA GLU A 88 -0.31 0.75 6.15
C GLU A 88 1.12 0.33 5.78
N VAL A 89 1.50 -0.89 6.13
CA VAL A 89 2.82 -1.44 5.80
C VAL A 89 3.02 -1.58 4.30
N VAL A 90 2.03 -2.12 3.57
CA VAL A 90 2.09 -2.24 2.11
C VAL A 90 2.18 -0.86 1.47
N ARG A 91 1.41 0.13 1.96
CA ARG A 91 1.49 1.52 1.49
C ARG A 91 2.90 2.08 1.67
N ALA A 92 3.45 2.01 2.88
CA ALA A 92 4.78 2.53 3.18
C ALA A 92 5.87 1.89 2.30
N ARG A 93 5.74 0.59 2.00
CA ARG A 93 6.69 -0.14 1.14
C ARG A 93 6.60 0.26 -0.33
N ILE A 94 5.39 0.40 -0.85
CA ILE A 94 5.16 0.79 -2.25
C ILE A 94 5.52 2.26 -2.47
N ASP A 95 5.21 3.14 -1.52
CA ASP A 95 5.60 4.56 -1.56
C ASP A 95 7.13 4.72 -1.58
N ALA A 96 7.86 3.87 -0.85
CA ALA A 96 9.33 3.87 -0.83
C ALA A 96 9.96 3.53 -2.21
N LEU A 97 9.23 2.90 -3.13
CA LEU A 97 9.68 2.65 -4.51
C LEU A 97 9.62 3.89 -5.40
N GLY A 98 9.03 5.00 -4.91
CA GLY A 98 8.85 6.20 -5.70
C GLY A 98 7.97 5.97 -6.95
N THR A 99 6.97 5.11 -6.82
CA THR A 99 5.93 4.96 -7.84
C THR A 99 4.99 6.15 -7.78
N GLU A 100 4.46 6.56 -8.94
CA GLU A 100 3.45 7.61 -8.99
C GLU A 100 2.20 7.13 -8.27
N GLU A 101 1.97 7.65 -7.07
CA GLU A 101 0.80 7.52 -6.22
C GLU A 101 0.01 6.19 -6.34
N PRO A 102 0.47 5.13 -5.68
CA PRO A 102 -0.22 3.84 -5.70
C PRO A 102 -1.60 3.97 -5.02
N VAL A 103 -2.60 3.31 -5.58
CA VAL A 103 -3.92 3.22 -4.96
C VAL A 103 -3.99 1.92 -4.17
N ILE A 104 -4.05 2.04 -2.84
CA ILE A 104 -4.16 0.89 -1.95
C ILE A 104 -5.46 1.00 -1.18
N SER A 105 -6.32 0.00 -1.34
CA SER A 105 -7.64 -0.05 -0.72
C SER A 105 -7.92 -1.41 -0.08
N ARG A 106 -8.76 -1.37 0.97
CA ARG A 106 -9.29 -2.58 1.60
C ARG A 106 -10.42 -3.13 0.73
N GLY A 107 -10.42 -4.44 0.54
CA GLY A 107 -11.52 -5.16 -0.05
C GLY A 107 -12.33 -5.90 1.00
N SER A 108 -13.45 -6.50 0.57
CA SER A 108 -14.21 -7.45 1.38
C SER A 108 -13.35 -8.67 1.74
N ASN A 109 -13.65 -9.32 2.85
CA ASN A 109 -13.00 -10.56 3.32
C ASN A 109 -11.48 -10.43 3.59
N GLY A 110 -11.00 -9.27 4.04
CA GLY A 110 -9.60 -9.10 4.40
C GLY A 110 -8.65 -9.01 3.21
N ARG A 111 -9.15 -8.77 2.01
CA ARG A 111 -8.32 -8.54 0.83
C ARG A 111 -7.78 -7.12 0.78
N ILE A 112 -6.63 -6.99 0.17
CA ILE A 112 -5.97 -5.71 -0.07
C ILE A 112 -5.75 -5.58 -1.57
N TYR A 113 -6.27 -4.51 -2.15
CA TYR A 113 -6.07 -4.19 -3.55
C TYR A 113 -4.97 -3.13 -3.67
N VAL A 114 -3.96 -3.44 -4.43
CA VAL A 114 -2.84 -2.55 -4.73
C VAL A 114 -2.86 -2.27 -6.23
N GLN A 115 -2.97 -1.01 -6.61
CA GLN A 115 -2.87 -0.58 -7.99
C GLN A 115 -1.68 0.37 -8.12
N MET A 116 -0.86 0.14 -9.13
CA MET A 116 0.35 0.89 -9.43
C MET A 116 0.26 1.41 -10.87
N PRO A 117 -0.45 2.54 -11.09
CA PRO A 117 -0.55 3.14 -12.41
C PRO A 117 0.83 3.55 -12.91
N GLY A 118 1.09 3.41 -14.21
CA GLY A 118 2.36 3.81 -14.83
C GLY A 118 3.60 3.04 -14.38
N ALA A 119 3.46 2.01 -13.54
CA ALA A 119 4.61 1.25 -13.05
C ALA A 119 5.23 0.40 -14.17
N THR A 120 6.56 0.39 -14.23
CA THR A 120 7.34 -0.47 -15.13
C THR A 120 7.40 -1.91 -14.58
N GLU A 121 7.82 -2.86 -15.43
CA GLU A 121 8.01 -4.25 -15.01
C GLU A 121 9.03 -4.39 -13.86
N GLU A 122 10.08 -3.58 -13.88
CA GLU A 122 11.10 -3.56 -12.82
C GLU A 122 10.50 -3.13 -11.48
N LYS A 123 9.72 -2.05 -11.48
CA LYS A 123 9.00 -1.58 -10.27
C LYS A 123 7.98 -2.59 -9.79
N ARG A 124 7.33 -3.33 -10.69
CA ARG A 124 6.43 -4.42 -10.34
C ARG A 124 7.17 -5.53 -9.58
N GLN A 125 8.32 -5.97 -10.10
CA GLN A 125 9.11 -7.02 -9.46
C GLN A 125 9.59 -6.59 -8.07
N GLN A 126 10.12 -5.37 -7.96
CA GLN A 126 10.52 -4.79 -6.67
C GLN A 126 9.35 -4.70 -5.68
N ALA A 127 8.18 -4.24 -6.15
CA ALA A 127 6.98 -4.18 -5.31
C ALA A 127 6.55 -5.56 -4.83
N GLU A 128 6.56 -6.56 -5.71
CA GLU A 128 6.23 -7.93 -5.36
C GLU A 128 7.18 -8.49 -4.30
N GLU A 129 8.47 -8.27 -4.43
CA GLU A 129 9.48 -8.70 -3.48
C GLU A 129 9.30 -8.02 -2.11
N LEU A 130 9.09 -6.70 -2.10
CA LEU A 130 8.85 -5.95 -0.87
C LEU A 130 7.57 -6.36 -0.15
N VAL A 131 6.51 -6.67 -0.90
CA VAL A 131 5.22 -7.09 -0.33
C VAL A 131 5.28 -8.52 0.20
N ARG A 132 6.08 -9.42 -0.42
CA ARG A 132 6.27 -10.80 0.06
C ARG A 132 7.02 -10.87 1.39
N SER A 133 7.95 -9.97 1.64
CA SER A 133 8.71 -9.95 2.89
C SER A 133 7.79 -9.61 4.07
N VAL A 134 7.77 -10.46 5.09
CA VAL A 134 7.03 -10.18 6.33
C VAL A 134 7.72 -9.09 7.14
N ALA A 135 9.06 -9.02 7.02
CA ALA A 135 9.95 -8.12 7.77
C ALA A 135 9.90 -8.33 9.29
N PHE A 136 9.72 -9.56 9.71
CA PHE A 136 9.68 -9.88 11.13
C PHE A 136 11.11 -10.01 11.69
N LEU A 137 11.61 -8.90 12.22
CA LEU A 137 12.94 -8.81 12.83
C LEU A 137 12.92 -9.40 14.25
N LYS A 138 13.81 -10.34 14.51
CA LYS A 138 14.01 -10.99 15.82
C LYS A 138 15.49 -11.00 16.18
N PHE A 139 15.77 -10.89 17.47
CA PHE A 139 17.09 -11.10 18.05
C PHE A 139 17.02 -12.31 18.99
N SER A 140 17.80 -13.32 18.72
CA SER A 140 17.85 -14.55 19.53
C SER A 140 19.29 -14.99 19.76
N LEU A 141 19.56 -15.53 20.95
CA LEU A 141 20.89 -16.05 21.25
C LEU A 141 21.18 -17.34 20.48
N VAL A 142 22.37 -17.48 19.97
CA VAL A 142 22.84 -18.72 19.40
C VAL A 142 23.01 -19.76 20.53
N SER A 143 22.63 -21.01 20.24
CA SER A 143 22.77 -22.11 21.21
C SER A 143 24.24 -22.43 21.45
N GLU A 144 24.63 -22.62 22.71
CA GLU A 144 25.99 -23.00 23.06
C GLU A 144 26.41 -24.36 22.44
N SER A 145 25.44 -25.23 22.16
CA SER A 145 25.67 -26.51 21.46
C SER A 145 25.59 -26.40 19.95
N SER A 146 25.43 -25.17 19.38
CA SER A 146 25.24 -24.97 17.94
C SER A 146 26.38 -25.55 17.12
N ALA A 147 27.63 -25.25 17.47
CA ALA A 147 28.81 -25.73 16.74
C ALA A 147 28.89 -27.27 16.68
N GLN A 148 28.60 -27.92 17.80
CA GLN A 148 28.62 -29.41 17.87
C GLN A 148 27.50 -30.03 17.01
N LYS A 149 26.28 -29.45 17.06
CA LYS A 149 25.16 -29.95 16.26
C LYS A 149 25.39 -29.73 14.76
N VAL A 150 25.96 -28.58 14.40
CA VAL A 150 26.31 -28.24 13.01
C VAL A 150 27.38 -29.23 12.49
N ALA A 151 28.46 -29.45 13.26
CA ALA A 151 29.50 -30.38 12.88
C ALA A 151 28.94 -31.80 12.63
N LYS A 152 28.01 -32.27 13.47
CA LYS A 152 27.33 -33.55 13.28
C LYS A 152 26.49 -33.60 12.01
N LEU A 153 25.70 -32.56 11.72
CA LEU A 153 24.89 -32.48 10.49
C LEU A 153 25.73 -32.51 9.23
N LEU A 154 26.84 -31.78 9.24
CA LEU A 154 27.77 -31.73 8.11
C LEU A 154 28.50 -33.04 7.91
N ALA A 155 28.93 -33.69 9.00
CA ALA A 155 29.55 -35.04 8.97
C ALA A 155 28.57 -36.11 8.43
N ASP A 156 27.29 -36.03 8.81
CA ASP A 156 26.23 -36.91 8.31
C ASP A 156 25.80 -36.59 6.87
N SER A 157 26.38 -35.58 6.23
CA SER A 157 26.01 -35.08 4.88
C SER A 157 24.52 -34.81 4.74
N LYS A 158 23.85 -34.33 5.78
CA LYS A 158 22.41 -34.03 5.79
C LYS A 158 22.17 -32.61 5.38
N ALA A 159 21.40 -32.41 4.30
CA ALA A 159 20.90 -31.11 3.86
C ALA A 159 19.37 -31.02 3.99
N PRO A 160 18.82 -29.86 4.35
CA PRO A 160 17.37 -29.69 4.35
C PRO A 160 16.81 -29.71 2.93
N ARG A 161 15.53 -30.06 2.79
CA ARG A 161 14.84 -30.07 1.49
C ARG A 161 14.98 -28.70 0.81
N GLY A 162 15.31 -28.69 -0.48
CA GLY A 162 15.54 -27.46 -1.24
C GLY A 162 16.97 -26.93 -1.16
N TYR A 163 17.85 -27.60 -0.42
CA TYR A 163 19.28 -27.26 -0.33
C TYR A 163 20.15 -28.46 -0.66
N LYS A 164 21.33 -28.19 -1.17
CA LYS A 164 22.40 -29.18 -1.38
C LYS A 164 23.67 -28.73 -0.69
N MET A 165 24.47 -29.66 -0.24
CA MET A 165 25.78 -29.36 0.33
C MET A 165 26.73 -28.84 -0.74
N SER A 166 27.51 -27.85 -0.38
CA SER A 166 28.53 -27.21 -1.20
C SER A 166 29.66 -26.71 -0.28
N GLU A 167 30.70 -26.20 -0.89
CA GLU A 167 31.77 -25.50 -0.19
C GLU A 167 31.79 -24.04 -0.67
N ASP A 168 32.13 -23.14 0.22
CA ASP A 168 32.36 -21.76 -0.13
C ASP A 168 33.70 -21.54 -0.82
N ASN A 169 34.01 -20.31 -1.25
CA ASN A 169 35.30 -19.98 -1.89
C ASN A 169 36.54 -20.23 -1.00
N ASN A 170 36.34 -20.45 0.30
CA ASN A 170 37.41 -20.74 1.29
C ASN A 170 37.48 -22.23 1.65
N GLY A 171 36.64 -23.07 1.03
CA GLY A 171 36.58 -24.51 1.35
C GLY A 171 35.76 -24.84 2.61
N ASN A 172 34.96 -23.89 3.14
CA ASN A 172 34.10 -24.18 4.28
C ASN A 172 32.80 -24.84 3.82
N PRO A 173 32.35 -25.90 4.52
CA PRO A 173 31.11 -26.58 4.16
C PRO A 173 29.88 -25.68 4.43
N CYS A 174 29.02 -25.58 3.45
CA CYS A 174 27.83 -24.78 3.48
C CYS A 174 26.70 -25.42 2.67
N TYR A 175 25.54 -24.77 2.61
CA TYR A 175 24.43 -25.14 1.75
C TYR A 175 24.23 -24.11 0.65
N VAL A 176 23.76 -24.57 -0.51
CA VAL A 176 23.31 -23.73 -1.63
C VAL A 176 21.89 -24.16 -1.99
N LYS A 177 21.06 -23.24 -2.44
CA LYS A 177 19.70 -23.58 -2.90
C LYS A 177 19.76 -24.55 -4.08
N ASP A 178 18.98 -25.60 -4.01
CA ASP A 178 18.81 -26.56 -5.10
C ASP A 178 17.58 -26.18 -5.92
N LEU A 179 17.80 -25.45 -6.99
CA LEU A 179 16.76 -24.97 -7.89
C LEU A 179 16.07 -26.08 -8.69
N SER A 180 16.60 -27.32 -8.65
CA SER A 180 15.93 -28.47 -9.27
C SER A 180 14.72 -28.95 -8.48
N GLN A 181 14.67 -28.63 -7.20
CA GLN A 181 13.56 -28.94 -6.32
C GLN A 181 12.55 -27.76 -6.32
N ASN A 182 11.30 -28.04 -6.66
CA ASN A 182 10.24 -27.04 -6.58
C ASN A 182 9.79 -26.87 -5.12
N VAL A 183 10.51 -26.03 -4.37
CA VAL A 183 10.24 -25.74 -2.96
C VAL A 183 9.82 -24.29 -2.81
N ASP A 184 8.69 -24.08 -2.17
CA ASP A 184 8.29 -22.74 -1.74
C ASP A 184 8.95 -22.39 -0.40
N TYR A 185 10.11 -21.70 -0.49
CA TYR A 185 10.89 -21.26 0.67
C TYR A 185 10.19 -20.21 1.52
N THR A 186 9.11 -19.62 1.02
CA THR A 186 8.35 -18.55 1.70
C THR A 186 7.14 -19.07 2.46
N SER A 187 6.79 -20.35 2.30
CA SER A 187 5.64 -20.94 2.97
C SER A 187 5.88 -21.13 4.47
N SER A 188 4.85 -20.89 5.27
CA SER A 188 4.89 -21.11 6.73
C SER A 188 5.16 -22.57 7.07
N GLU A 189 4.69 -23.51 6.24
CA GLU A 189 4.91 -24.93 6.40
C GLU A 189 6.41 -25.28 6.24
N TYR A 190 7.06 -24.69 5.24
CA TYR A 190 8.48 -24.88 5.03
C TYR A 190 9.31 -24.27 6.18
N ALA A 191 8.95 -23.11 6.67
CA ALA A 191 9.61 -22.50 7.82
C ALA A 191 9.53 -23.39 9.07
N LEU A 192 8.37 -23.97 9.33
CA LEU A 192 8.18 -24.94 10.43
C LEU A 192 9.02 -26.21 10.26
N TYR A 193 9.07 -26.75 9.04
CA TYR A 193 9.92 -27.87 8.70
C TYR A 193 11.40 -27.54 8.98
N LEU A 194 11.87 -26.40 8.49
CA LEU A 194 13.25 -25.98 8.63
C LEU A 194 13.64 -25.81 10.11
N ARG A 195 12.80 -25.16 10.92
CA ARG A 195 13.04 -24.97 12.36
C ARG A 195 13.24 -26.29 13.12
N LYS A 196 12.60 -27.37 12.69
CA LYS A 196 12.68 -28.71 13.29
C LYS A 196 13.79 -29.55 12.69
N PHE A 197 14.42 -29.14 11.59
CA PHE A 197 15.43 -29.93 10.89
C PHE A 197 16.66 -30.19 11.79
N GLY A 198 17.08 -31.43 11.84
CA GLY A 198 18.28 -31.83 12.60
C GLY A 198 18.23 -31.53 14.10
N ASN A 199 17.07 -31.16 14.64
CA ASN A 199 16.93 -30.73 16.03
C ASN A 199 15.89 -31.55 16.79
N PRO A 200 16.29 -32.56 17.57
CA PRO A 200 15.37 -33.32 18.43
C PRO A 200 14.95 -32.53 19.69
N ASN A 201 15.57 -31.37 19.98
CA ASN A 201 15.37 -30.64 21.23
C ASN A 201 14.40 -29.48 21.07
N PRO A 202 13.32 -29.38 21.86
CA PRO A 202 12.29 -28.31 21.70
C PRO A 202 12.77 -26.90 22.06
N GLY A 203 13.97 -26.75 22.66
CA GLY A 203 14.49 -25.44 23.11
C GLY A 203 15.30 -24.66 22.07
N THR A 204 15.53 -25.20 20.87
CA THR A 204 16.31 -24.53 19.82
C THR A 204 15.66 -24.70 18.46
N ASN A 205 15.86 -23.73 17.58
CA ASN A 205 15.45 -23.76 16.18
C ASN A 205 16.68 -23.93 15.30
N PHE A 206 16.57 -24.76 14.25
CA PHE A 206 17.53 -24.79 13.17
C PHE A 206 17.24 -23.63 12.22
N MET A 207 18.27 -22.90 11.84
CA MET A 207 18.19 -21.78 10.90
C MET A 207 19.40 -21.77 9.99
N LEU A 208 19.33 -20.95 8.95
CA LEU A 208 20.39 -20.77 7.97
C LEU A 208 20.86 -19.33 8.01
N GLU A 209 22.16 -19.11 8.20
CA GLU A 209 22.79 -17.79 8.05
C GLU A 209 23.13 -17.58 6.59
N LYS A 210 22.55 -16.53 5.98
CA LYS A 210 22.78 -16.18 4.58
C LYS A 210 24.02 -15.30 4.45
N GLN A 211 24.96 -15.71 3.60
CA GLN A 211 26.10 -14.89 3.21
C GLN A 211 26.20 -14.87 1.67
N SER A 212 26.15 -13.68 1.07
CA SER A 212 26.27 -13.53 -0.37
C SER A 212 27.72 -13.24 -0.76
N GLN A 213 28.29 -14.01 -1.69
CA GLN A 213 29.63 -13.81 -2.26
C GLN A 213 29.55 -13.97 -3.79
N ASP A 214 30.08 -13.03 -4.53
CA ASP A 214 30.14 -13.07 -6.01
C ASP A 214 28.80 -13.42 -6.69
N LYS A 215 27.69 -12.86 -6.17
CA LYS A 215 26.31 -13.12 -6.60
C LYS A 215 25.78 -14.54 -6.31
N ILE A 216 26.50 -15.33 -5.50
CA ILE A 216 26.05 -16.64 -5.05
C ILE A 216 25.70 -16.51 -3.56
N ASP A 217 24.54 -17.04 -3.20
CA ASP A 217 24.09 -17.09 -1.81
C ASP A 217 24.49 -18.41 -1.17
N TYR A 218 25.35 -18.33 -0.17
CA TYR A 218 25.76 -19.45 0.67
C TYR A 218 24.96 -19.41 1.98
N TYR A 219 24.60 -20.58 2.47
CA TYR A 219 23.76 -20.73 3.67
C TYR A 219 24.50 -21.61 4.69
N TYR A 220 24.83 -21.02 5.83
CA TYR A 220 25.52 -21.71 6.90
C TYR A 220 24.54 -22.19 7.98
N PRO A 221 24.53 -23.46 8.36
CA PRO A 221 23.64 -23.97 9.39
C PRO A 221 23.98 -23.38 10.76
N ILE A 222 22.95 -22.97 11.49
CA ILE A 222 23.08 -22.42 12.84
C ILE A 222 21.90 -22.85 13.70
N PHE A 223 22.13 -23.10 14.99
CA PHE A 223 21.08 -23.39 15.96
C PHE A 223 20.92 -22.20 16.91
N VAL A 224 19.74 -21.59 16.90
CA VAL A 224 19.40 -20.46 17.76
C VAL A 224 18.43 -20.87 18.85
N LYS A 225 18.48 -20.22 20.01
CA LYS A 225 17.49 -20.42 21.05
C LYS A 225 16.11 -20.00 20.58
N ARG A 226 15.07 -20.73 21.01
CA ARG A 226 13.67 -20.41 20.66
C ARG A 226 13.21 -19.09 21.30
N THR A 227 13.84 -18.70 22.42
CA THR A 227 13.55 -17.46 23.11
C THR A 227 13.97 -16.26 22.26
N VAL A 228 13.04 -15.37 22.00
CA VAL A 228 13.28 -14.10 21.32
C VAL A 228 13.61 -13.06 22.39
N GLU A 229 14.77 -12.45 22.31
CA GLU A 229 15.25 -11.45 23.28
C GLU A 229 14.72 -10.04 22.96
N LEU A 230 14.58 -9.70 21.66
CA LEU A 230 14.07 -8.44 21.17
C LEU A 230 13.40 -8.64 19.81
N THR A 231 12.35 -7.85 19.52
CA THR A 231 11.65 -7.84 18.23
C THR A 231 11.78 -6.50 17.52
N GLY A 232 11.46 -6.46 16.25
CA GLY A 232 11.44 -5.24 15.45
C GLY A 232 10.38 -4.20 15.87
N GLU A 233 9.45 -4.54 16.76
CA GLU A 233 8.46 -3.59 17.30
C GLU A 233 9.11 -2.40 18.01
N ASN A 234 10.29 -2.61 18.58
CA ASN A 234 11.07 -1.57 19.25
C ASN A 234 12.03 -0.82 18.32
N LEU A 235 11.97 -1.08 17.01
CA LEU A 235 12.78 -0.38 16.01
C LEU A 235 12.18 0.98 15.68
N SER A 236 12.95 2.05 15.91
CA SER A 236 12.54 3.41 15.54
C SER A 236 12.93 3.75 14.10
N ARG A 237 14.12 3.31 13.66
CA ARG A 237 14.65 3.61 12.33
C ARG A 237 15.70 2.59 11.90
N ALA A 238 15.70 2.26 10.61
CA ALA A 238 16.78 1.56 9.93
C ALA A 238 17.42 2.48 8.88
N LYS A 239 18.75 2.43 8.73
CA LYS A 239 19.49 3.23 7.76
C LYS A 239 20.57 2.37 7.09
N ALA A 240 20.55 2.29 5.77
CA ALA A 240 21.64 1.71 4.99
C ALA A 240 22.83 2.66 5.01
N ASP A 241 23.98 2.15 5.36
CA ASP A 241 25.23 2.91 5.50
C ASP A 241 26.43 2.07 5.03
N SER A 242 27.61 2.63 5.10
CA SER A 242 28.87 1.91 4.85
C SER A 242 29.70 1.94 6.11
N ASN A 243 30.30 0.81 6.46
CA ASN A 243 31.25 0.75 7.55
C ASN A 243 32.48 1.61 7.19
N PRO A 244 32.81 2.66 7.98
CA PRO A 244 33.91 3.56 7.65
C PRO A 244 35.28 2.88 7.63
N GLN A 245 35.43 1.73 8.32
CA GLN A 245 36.70 1.02 8.46
C GLN A 245 36.90 -0.03 7.37
N THR A 246 35.83 -0.76 7.01
CA THR A 246 35.93 -1.87 6.04
C THR A 246 35.36 -1.53 4.68
N GLY A 247 34.58 -0.44 4.55
CA GLY A 247 33.85 -0.09 3.33
C GLY A 247 32.66 -1.00 3.03
N GLU A 248 32.41 -2.01 3.84
CA GLU A 248 31.28 -2.93 3.68
C GLU A 248 29.93 -2.22 3.90
N ARG A 249 28.91 -2.64 3.19
CA ARG A 249 27.54 -2.15 3.41
C ARG A 249 26.95 -2.75 4.68
N ILE A 250 26.36 -1.88 5.49
CA ILE A 250 25.72 -2.24 6.76
C ILE A 250 24.33 -1.61 6.82
N VAL A 251 23.48 -2.13 7.69
CA VAL A 251 22.22 -1.50 8.05
C VAL A 251 22.23 -1.19 9.54
N SER A 252 22.25 0.09 9.88
CA SER A 252 22.18 0.59 11.26
C SER A 252 20.74 0.58 11.74
N LEU A 253 20.52 0.04 12.93
CA LEU A 253 19.21 -0.08 13.59
C LEU A 253 19.18 0.82 14.81
N THR A 254 18.33 1.84 14.79
CA THR A 254 18.09 2.72 15.93
C THR A 254 16.81 2.28 16.65
N PHE A 255 16.93 1.97 17.93
CA PHE A 255 15.81 1.57 18.76
C PHE A 255 15.16 2.75 19.49
N ASP A 256 13.89 2.59 19.86
CA ASP A 256 13.21 3.48 20.76
C ASP A 256 13.80 3.39 22.20
N SER A 257 13.29 4.17 23.14
CA SER A 257 13.80 4.20 24.51
C SER A 257 13.64 2.88 25.26
N GLU A 258 12.59 2.11 24.96
CA GLU A 258 12.34 0.80 25.55
C GLU A 258 13.25 -0.27 24.92
N GLY A 259 13.36 -0.27 23.59
CA GLY A 259 14.23 -1.17 22.85
C GLY A 259 15.70 -1.02 23.25
N ARG A 260 16.17 0.22 23.38
CA ARG A 260 17.55 0.47 23.85
C ARG A 260 17.80 -0.11 25.24
N ARG A 261 16.86 0.06 26.19
CA ARG A 261 16.98 -0.54 27.53
C ARG A 261 17.00 -2.06 27.48
N LYS A 262 16.12 -2.68 26.70
CA LYS A 262 16.06 -4.14 26.52
C LYS A 262 17.35 -4.64 25.86
N PHE A 263 17.81 -3.98 24.79
CA PHE A 263 19.00 -4.38 24.06
C PHE A 263 20.26 -4.26 24.92
N ALA A 264 20.41 -3.19 25.69
CA ALA A 264 21.48 -3.03 26.67
C ALA A 264 21.47 -4.11 27.75
N ALA A 265 20.29 -4.48 28.23
CA ALA A 265 20.16 -5.54 29.23
C ALA A 265 20.54 -6.92 28.67
N VAL A 266 20.09 -7.22 27.43
CA VAL A 266 20.39 -8.49 26.74
C VAL A 266 21.89 -8.60 26.44
N THR A 267 22.48 -7.55 25.85
CA THR A 267 23.92 -7.55 25.52
C THR A 267 24.79 -7.59 26.75
N GLY A 268 24.43 -6.84 27.81
CA GLY A 268 25.17 -6.84 29.08
C GLY A 268 25.17 -8.19 29.81
N LYS A 269 24.10 -8.97 29.73
CA LYS A 269 23.99 -10.29 30.34
C LYS A 269 24.66 -11.40 29.52
N ASN A 270 24.92 -11.20 28.25
CA ASN A 270 25.34 -12.23 27.31
C ASN A 270 26.65 -11.91 26.59
N ILE A 271 27.55 -11.17 27.27
CA ILE A 271 28.90 -10.90 26.73
C ILE A 271 29.62 -12.21 26.41
N GLY A 272 30.31 -12.30 25.27
CA GLY A 272 30.99 -13.47 24.77
C GLY A 272 30.08 -14.48 24.03
N LYS A 273 28.75 -14.31 24.03
CA LYS A 273 27.83 -15.15 23.28
C LYS A 273 27.48 -14.50 21.93
N GLN A 274 27.02 -15.32 20.99
CA GLN A 274 26.56 -14.85 19.70
C GLN A 274 25.06 -14.46 19.76
N LEU A 275 24.73 -13.30 19.20
CA LEU A 275 23.36 -12.82 19.05
C LEU A 275 22.97 -12.84 17.57
N ALA A 276 22.10 -13.75 17.21
CA ALA A 276 21.59 -13.86 15.85
C ALA A 276 20.56 -12.77 15.56
N ILE A 277 20.75 -12.07 14.46
CA ILE A 277 19.81 -11.11 13.87
C ILE A 277 19.05 -11.84 12.77
N ILE A 278 17.77 -12.06 13.01
CA ILE A 278 16.91 -12.92 12.20
C ILE A 278 15.84 -12.05 11.55
N LEU A 279 15.71 -12.15 10.25
CA LEU A 279 14.64 -11.52 9.48
C LEU A 279 13.95 -12.58 8.63
N ASP A 280 12.63 -12.72 8.78
CA ASP A 280 11.83 -13.71 8.04
C ASP A 280 12.40 -15.13 8.08
N ASP A 281 12.77 -15.57 9.29
CA ASP A 281 13.36 -16.87 9.59
C ASP A 281 14.72 -17.17 8.93
N VAL A 282 15.35 -16.14 8.35
CA VAL A 282 16.74 -16.22 7.84
C VAL A 282 17.66 -15.43 8.77
N VAL A 283 18.77 -16.01 9.15
CA VAL A 283 19.80 -15.31 9.92
C VAL A 283 20.66 -14.49 8.97
N TYR A 284 20.68 -13.18 9.17
CA TYR A 284 21.52 -12.26 8.37
C TYR A 284 22.92 -12.10 8.97
N SER A 285 23.02 -12.14 10.28
CA SER A 285 24.32 -12.16 10.98
C SER A 285 24.16 -12.68 12.40
N ALA A 286 25.24 -13.24 12.96
CA ALA A 286 25.28 -13.70 14.33
C ALA A 286 26.58 -13.25 15.02
N PRO A 287 26.79 -11.93 15.24
CA PRO A 287 27.99 -11.40 15.84
C PRO A 287 28.15 -11.82 17.30
N VAL A 288 29.40 -11.92 17.77
CA VAL A 288 29.72 -12.08 19.18
C VAL A 288 29.54 -10.77 19.91
N ILE A 289 28.81 -10.78 21.01
CA ILE A 289 28.63 -9.62 21.89
C ILE A 289 29.95 -9.32 22.61
N GLN A 290 30.62 -8.26 22.24
CA GLN A 290 31.93 -7.88 22.84
C GLN A 290 31.75 -7.12 24.15
N SER A 291 30.72 -6.29 24.23
CA SER A 291 30.42 -5.45 25.39
C SER A 291 28.92 -5.15 25.44
N ARG A 292 28.49 -4.59 26.57
CA ARG A 292 27.15 -4.00 26.66
C ARG A 292 26.99 -2.89 25.64
N ILE A 293 25.88 -2.91 24.88
CA ILE A 293 25.58 -1.92 23.85
C ILE A 293 24.38 -1.08 24.33
N ASP A 294 24.64 0.18 24.66
CA ASP A 294 23.60 1.14 25.11
C ASP A 294 23.02 1.98 23.94
N GLY A 295 23.42 1.68 22.71
CA GLY A 295 23.06 2.42 21.49
C GLY A 295 22.45 1.57 20.40
N ASP A 296 22.78 1.95 19.18
CA ASP A 296 22.26 1.36 17.97
C ASP A 296 22.93 0.01 17.66
N ALA A 297 22.18 -0.91 17.06
CA ALA A 297 22.70 -2.16 16.54
C ALA A 297 23.06 -2.02 15.06
N ILE A 298 23.94 -2.87 14.57
CA ILE A 298 24.34 -2.90 13.17
C ILE A 298 24.13 -4.31 12.63
N ILE A 299 23.40 -4.42 11.54
CA ILE A 299 23.35 -5.63 10.74
C ILE A 299 24.56 -5.59 9.80
N THR A 300 25.47 -6.51 10.00
CA THR A 300 26.61 -6.72 9.11
C THR A 300 26.27 -7.84 8.13
N GLY A 301 26.72 -7.69 6.88
CA GLY A 301 26.53 -8.67 5.82
C GLY A 301 27.19 -8.15 4.55
N ARG A 302 27.50 -9.03 3.61
CA ARG A 302 28.02 -8.60 2.30
C ARG A 302 26.87 -8.13 1.39
N PHE A 303 26.19 -7.05 1.81
CA PHE A 303 25.08 -6.47 1.09
C PHE A 303 25.53 -5.72 -0.16
N SER A 304 24.83 -5.88 -1.25
CA SER A 304 24.84 -4.90 -2.34
C SER A 304 24.17 -3.59 -1.89
N VAL A 305 24.36 -2.52 -2.64
CA VAL A 305 23.70 -1.22 -2.36
C VAL A 305 22.18 -1.38 -2.38
N GLU A 306 21.68 -2.18 -3.30
CA GLU A 306 20.25 -2.41 -3.51
C GLU A 306 19.65 -3.23 -2.36
N GLU A 307 20.30 -4.32 -1.95
CA GLU A 307 19.85 -5.15 -0.82
C GLU A 307 19.82 -4.36 0.49
N ALA A 308 20.85 -3.54 0.75
CA ALA A 308 20.87 -2.70 1.96
C ALA A 308 19.72 -1.67 1.96
N ARG A 309 19.40 -1.06 0.80
CA ARG A 309 18.27 -0.14 0.65
C ARG A 309 16.92 -0.85 0.79
N GLN A 310 16.75 -2.01 0.17
CA GLN A 310 15.53 -2.81 0.30
C GLN A 310 15.30 -3.19 1.76
N LEU A 311 16.35 -3.66 2.44
CA LEU A 311 16.28 -4.01 3.86
C LEU A 311 15.92 -2.79 4.73
N GLN A 312 16.53 -1.62 4.48
CA GLN A 312 16.15 -0.37 5.14
C GLN A 312 14.67 -0.04 4.94
N ASN A 313 14.17 -0.10 3.70
CA ASN A 313 12.80 0.24 3.37
C ASN A 313 11.80 -0.70 4.04
N VAL A 314 12.10 -2.01 3.99
CA VAL A 314 11.29 -3.05 4.61
C VAL A 314 11.22 -2.88 6.13
N LEU A 315 12.35 -2.62 6.79
CA LEU A 315 12.41 -2.43 8.24
C LEU A 315 11.74 -1.13 8.69
N ASN A 316 11.89 -0.03 7.94
CA ASN A 316 11.24 1.24 8.25
C ASN A 316 9.73 1.22 8.01
N ALA A 317 9.26 0.44 7.05
CA ALA A 317 7.83 0.25 6.81
C ALA A 317 7.15 -0.62 7.88
N GLY A 318 7.94 -1.34 8.67
CA GLY A 318 7.48 -2.22 9.73
C GLY A 318 7.15 -3.64 9.25
N SER A 319 6.87 -4.50 10.23
CA SER A 319 6.55 -5.90 9.99
C SER A 319 5.08 -6.10 9.64
N LEU A 320 4.83 -7.02 8.72
CA LEU A 320 3.47 -7.52 8.48
C LEU A 320 3.07 -8.45 9.64
N PRO A 321 1.82 -8.43 10.06
CA PRO A 321 1.32 -9.31 11.12
C PRO A 321 1.31 -10.78 10.72
N ALA A 322 1.23 -11.06 9.42
CA ALA A 322 1.37 -12.37 8.80
C ALA A 322 1.77 -12.21 7.33
N PRO A 323 2.28 -13.27 6.68
CA PRO A 323 2.57 -13.25 5.24
C PRO A 323 1.34 -12.89 4.42
N LEU A 324 1.57 -12.25 3.26
CA LEU A 324 0.52 -11.93 2.29
C LEU A 324 0.59 -12.91 1.12
N LYS A 325 -0.54 -13.53 0.81
CA LYS A 325 -0.73 -14.37 -0.39
C LYS A 325 -1.19 -13.54 -1.57
N PHE A 326 -0.56 -13.71 -2.72
CA PHE A 326 -1.01 -13.11 -3.97
C PHE A 326 -2.16 -13.93 -4.55
N MET A 327 -3.38 -13.39 -4.48
CA MET A 327 -4.58 -14.02 -5.02
C MET A 327 -4.76 -13.73 -6.52
N GLY A 328 -4.25 -12.61 -6.98
CA GLY A 328 -4.31 -12.22 -8.38
C GLY A 328 -3.31 -11.15 -8.74
N LYS A 329 -2.84 -11.22 -9.98
CA LYS A 329 -1.99 -10.20 -10.60
C LYS A 329 -2.60 -9.83 -11.94
N ARG A 330 -2.78 -8.55 -12.19
CA ARG A 330 -3.33 -8.05 -13.44
C ARG A 330 -2.40 -6.99 -14.02
N PHE A 331 -2.10 -7.12 -15.28
CA PHE A 331 -1.40 -6.12 -16.08
C PHE A 331 -2.39 -5.43 -17.00
N VAL A 332 -2.35 -4.10 -17.03
CA VAL A 332 -3.08 -3.27 -17.99
C VAL A 332 -2.06 -2.59 -18.88
N SER A 333 -2.11 -2.87 -20.16
CA SER A 333 -1.20 -2.27 -21.13
C SER A 333 -1.40 -0.75 -21.21
N PRO A 334 -0.33 0.06 -21.21
CA PRO A 334 -0.44 1.50 -21.41
C PRO A 334 -1.11 1.88 -22.74
N THR A 335 -0.93 1.09 -23.80
CA THR A 335 -1.54 1.32 -25.12
C THR A 335 -3.07 1.28 -25.07
N LEU A 336 -3.65 0.36 -24.27
CA LEU A 336 -5.10 0.32 -24.06
C LEU A 336 -5.58 1.58 -23.33
N GLY A 337 -4.79 2.11 -22.40
CA GLY A 337 -5.09 3.35 -21.70
C GLY A 337 -5.02 4.57 -22.63
N GLU A 338 -4.01 4.68 -23.47
CA GLU A 338 -3.86 5.78 -24.44
C GLU A 338 -5.03 5.83 -25.43
N ASP A 339 -5.41 4.68 -25.99
CA ASP A 339 -6.58 4.58 -26.88
C ASP A 339 -7.88 4.94 -26.14
N ALA A 340 -8.04 4.49 -24.89
CA ALA A 340 -9.19 4.83 -24.06
C ALA A 340 -9.25 6.33 -23.76
N ILE A 341 -8.14 6.97 -23.46
CA ILE A 341 -8.04 8.43 -23.24
C ILE A 341 -8.38 9.18 -24.52
N ALA A 342 -7.82 8.80 -25.66
CA ALA A 342 -8.05 9.46 -26.95
C ALA A 342 -9.54 9.38 -27.32
N ASN A 343 -10.14 8.19 -27.23
CA ASN A 343 -11.54 7.98 -27.51
C ASN A 343 -12.45 8.71 -26.52
N SER A 344 -12.10 8.73 -25.24
CA SER A 344 -12.85 9.46 -24.20
C SER A 344 -12.79 10.98 -24.41
N LYS A 345 -11.61 11.53 -24.74
CA LYS A 345 -11.48 12.97 -25.09
C LYS A 345 -12.34 13.32 -26.30
N LEU A 346 -12.29 12.49 -27.34
CA LEU A 346 -13.12 12.69 -28.52
C LEU A 346 -14.62 12.65 -28.17
N ALA A 347 -15.05 11.67 -27.40
CA ALA A 347 -16.43 11.53 -26.96
C ALA A 347 -16.92 12.73 -26.15
N ILE A 348 -16.09 13.23 -25.20
CA ILE A 348 -16.40 14.42 -24.41
C ILE A 348 -16.54 15.65 -25.31
N ILE A 349 -15.60 15.88 -26.23
CA ILE A 349 -15.60 17.05 -27.12
C ILE A 349 -16.83 16.99 -28.04
N VAL A 350 -17.06 15.86 -28.70
CA VAL A 350 -18.20 15.70 -29.62
C VAL A 350 -19.53 15.82 -28.87
N GLY A 351 -19.63 15.18 -27.68
CA GLY A 351 -20.81 15.26 -26.81
C GLY A 351 -21.10 16.71 -26.36
N CYS A 352 -20.09 17.40 -25.85
CA CYS A 352 -20.23 18.80 -25.42
C CYS A 352 -20.63 19.72 -26.60
N ILE A 353 -19.96 19.62 -27.75
CA ILE A 353 -20.30 20.41 -28.93
C ILE A 353 -21.75 20.12 -29.38
N GLY A 354 -22.13 18.83 -29.42
CA GLY A 354 -23.50 18.44 -29.78
C GLY A 354 -24.55 19.07 -28.84
N ILE A 355 -24.32 19.04 -27.54
CA ILE A 355 -25.19 19.65 -26.53
C ILE A 355 -25.22 21.17 -26.70
N PHE A 356 -24.08 21.84 -26.87
CA PHE A 356 -24.02 23.30 -27.08
C PHE A 356 -24.80 23.72 -28.35
N VAL A 357 -24.56 23.02 -29.46
CA VAL A 357 -25.26 23.29 -30.72
C VAL A 357 -26.77 23.07 -30.57
N PHE A 358 -27.19 21.97 -29.93
CA PHE A 358 -28.59 21.68 -29.67
C PHE A 358 -29.23 22.78 -28.83
N LEU A 359 -28.62 23.21 -27.72
CA LEU A 359 -29.15 24.25 -26.84
C LEU A 359 -29.32 25.59 -27.58
N VAL A 360 -28.34 25.99 -28.38
CA VAL A 360 -28.40 27.27 -29.12
C VAL A 360 -29.46 27.22 -30.24
N ILE A 361 -29.55 26.11 -30.98
CA ILE A 361 -30.55 26.00 -32.08
C ILE A 361 -31.97 25.91 -31.51
N TYR A 362 -32.20 25.08 -30.47
CA TYR A 362 -33.53 24.81 -29.96
C TYR A 362 -34.04 25.96 -29.07
N TYR A 363 -33.24 26.47 -28.14
CA TYR A 363 -33.61 27.50 -27.17
C TYR A 363 -33.19 28.91 -27.57
N ARG A 364 -32.46 29.08 -28.68
CA ARG A 364 -32.00 30.40 -29.21
C ARG A 364 -31.25 31.21 -28.13
N THR A 365 -31.70 32.45 -27.83
CA THR A 365 -31.06 33.35 -26.85
C THR A 365 -30.99 32.78 -25.44
N VAL A 366 -32.00 32.04 -24.98
CA VAL A 366 -32.02 31.39 -23.67
C VAL A 366 -31.03 30.20 -23.65
N GLY A 367 -30.87 29.53 -24.79
CA GLY A 367 -29.89 28.45 -24.97
C GLY A 367 -28.45 28.93 -24.79
N ILE A 368 -28.13 30.18 -25.18
CA ILE A 368 -26.79 30.76 -24.92
C ILE A 368 -26.54 30.89 -23.41
N VAL A 369 -27.55 31.30 -22.63
CA VAL A 369 -27.43 31.39 -21.17
C VAL A 369 -27.18 29.99 -20.57
N ALA A 370 -27.92 28.98 -21.05
CA ALA A 370 -27.71 27.59 -20.62
C ALA A 370 -26.32 27.08 -21.00
N ALA A 371 -25.83 27.42 -22.19
CA ALA A 371 -24.50 27.03 -22.63
C ALA A 371 -23.40 27.66 -21.75
N ILE A 372 -23.55 28.92 -21.36
CA ILE A 372 -22.63 29.57 -20.41
C ILE A 372 -22.68 28.89 -19.03
N ALA A 373 -23.90 28.62 -18.53
CA ALA A 373 -24.08 27.91 -17.26
C ALA A 373 -23.44 26.51 -17.28
N LEU A 374 -23.55 25.77 -18.38
CA LEU A 374 -22.92 24.47 -18.57
C LEU A 374 -21.40 24.59 -18.61
N ALA A 375 -20.85 25.56 -19.35
CA ALA A 375 -19.40 25.79 -19.38
C ALA A 375 -18.86 26.10 -17.96
N LEU A 376 -19.61 26.94 -17.21
CA LEU A 376 -19.26 27.25 -15.82
C LEU A 376 -19.31 26.00 -14.92
N ASN A 377 -20.30 25.14 -15.10
CA ASN A 377 -20.44 23.89 -14.35
C ASN A 377 -19.24 22.97 -14.61
N ILE A 378 -18.82 22.79 -15.86
CA ILE A 378 -17.66 21.98 -16.24
C ILE A 378 -16.39 22.52 -15.57
N VAL A 379 -16.18 23.83 -15.56
CA VAL A 379 -15.00 24.46 -14.94
C VAL A 379 -15.04 24.30 -13.41
N LEU A 380 -16.20 24.31 -12.77
CA LEU A 380 -16.32 24.16 -11.31
C LEU A 380 -16.31 22.69 -10.84
N LEU A 381 -16.47 21.73 -11.74
CA LEU A 381 -16.52 20.29 -11.42
C LEU A 381 -15.35 19.81 -10.56
N PRO A 382 -14.07 20.20 -10.80
CA PRO A 382 -12.95 19.79 -9.95
C PRO A 382 -13.09 20.25 -8.49
N VAL A 383 -13.63 21.45 -8.26
CA VAL A 383 -13.86 21.96 -6.89
C VAL A 383 -14.90 21.11 -6.16
N PHE A 384 -16.01 20.83 -6.83
CA PHE A 384 -17.06 19.98 -6.25
C PHE A 384 -16.59 18.54 -6.04
N ALA A 385 -15.75 18.00 -6.92
CA ALA A 385 -15.15 16.67 -6.76
C ALA A 385 -14.27 16.59 -5.50
N VAL A 386 -13.47 17.63 -5.22
CA VAL A 386 -12.65 17.70 -4.00
C VAL A 386 -13.52 17.83 -2.76
N ILE A 387 -14.55 18.67 -2.78
CA ILE A 387 -15.48 18.82 -1.65
C ILE A 387 -16.21 17.51 -1.40
N ALA A 388 -16.74 16.85 -2.43
CA ALA A 388 -17.44 15.57 -2.31
C ALA A 388 -16.52 14.48 -1.76
N SER A 389 -15.28 14.38 -2.23
CA SER A 389 -14.31 13.42 -1.73
C SER A 389 -13.98 13.67 -0.25
N GLY A 390 -13.84 14.93 0.18
CA GLY A 390 -13.63 15.32 1.56
C GLY A 390 -14.79 14.97 2.48
N VAL A 391 -16.03 15.21 2.02
CA VAL A 391 -17.25 14.83 2.77
C VAL A 391 -17.36 13.30 2.86
N LEU A 392 -17.17 12.59 1.76
CA LEU A 392 -17.23 11.12 1.74
C LEU A 392 -16.20 10.48 2.66
N SER A 393 -14.96 10.99 2.67
CA SER A 393 -13.90 10.49 3.55
C SER A 393 -14.21 10.73 5.03
N ALA A 394 -14.88 11.84 5.38
CA ALA A 394 -15.32 12.11 6.74
C ALA A 394 -16.42 11.15 7.23
N PHE A 395 -17.30 10.70 6.32
CA PHE A 395 -18.35 9.72 6.64
C PHE A 395 -17.86 8.27 6.64
N ALA A 396 -16.88 7.94 5.79
CA ALA A 396 -16.39 6.57 5.64
C ALA A 396 -15.52 6.08 6.82
N GLN A 397 -15.14 6.97 7.76
CA GLN A 397 -14.21 6.67 8.87
C GLN A 397 -12.91 5.95 8.44
N ASP A 398 -12.66 5.88 7.13
CA ASP A 398 -11.45 5.29 6.59
C ASP A 398 -10.31 6.32 6.72
N ALA A 399 -9.57 6.23 7.82
CA ALA A 399 -8.35 7.01 8.07
C ALA A 399 -7.26 6.78 6.99
N THR A 400 -7.50 5.86 6.07
CA THR A 400 -6.60 5.51 4.95
C THR A 400 -6.75 6.41 3.73
N ALA A 401 -7.82 7.18 3.63
CA ALA A 401 -7.87 8.28 2.69
C ALA A 401 -6.99 9.42 3.23
N SER A 402 -5.71 9.41 2.91
CA SER A 402 -4.83 10.57 3.05
C SER A 402 -5.37 11.69 2.15
N SER A 403 -6.51 12.24 2.57
CA SER A 403 -7.14 13.38 1.93
C SER A 403 -6.41 14.64 2.37
N SER A 404 -5.28 14.91 1.74
CA SER A 404 -4.95 16.33 1.61
C SER A 404 -6.12 16.95 0.85
N ILE A 405 -6.84 17.85 1.49
CA ILE A 405 -8.00 18.64 0.97
C ILE A 405 -7.72 19.30 -0.40
N THR A 406 -6.50 19.18 -0.91
CA THR A 406 -6.02 19.79 -2.15
C THR A 406 -5.81 18.80 -3.30
N LYS A 407 -6.00 17.47 -3.09
CA LYS A 407 -5.75 16.49 -4.16
C LYS A 407 -7.03 16.09 -4.86
N LEU A 408 -7.02 16.17 -6.19
CA LEU A 408 -8.12 15.66 -7.02
C LEU A 408 -8.23 14.13 -6.88
N PRO A 409 -9.46 13.59 -6.91
CA PRO A 409 -9.65 12.13 -6.98
C PRO A 409 -9.02 11.57 -8.26
N VAL A 410 -8.62 10.28 -8.19
CA VAL A 410 -8.02 9.59 -9.34
C VAL A 410 -9.06 9.43 -10.44
N LEU A 411 -8.72 9.90 -11.65
CA LEU A 411 -9.59 9.79 -12.82
C LEU A 411 -9.51 8.38 -13.41
N THR A 412 -10.61 7.66 -13.40
CA THR A 412 -10.76 6.32 -13.96
C THR A 412 -11.71 6.34 -15.16
N LEU A 413 -11.76 5.27 -15.94
CA LEU A 413 -12.69 5.15 -17.06
C LEU A 413 -14.16 5.28 -16.63
N PRO A 414 -14.63 4.62 -15.56
CA PRO A 414 -15.95 4.88 -14.99
C PRO A 414 -16.14 6.33 -14.49
N GLY A 415 -15.06 6.94 -13.96
CA GLY A 415 -15.10 8.34 -13.54
C GLY A 415 -15.36 9.29 -14.69
N ILE A 416 -14.77 9.05 -15.86
CA ILE A 416 -15.06 9.81 -17.09
C ILE A 416 -16.53 9.67 -17.51
N ALA A 417 -17.05 8.44 -17.45
CA ALA A 417 -18.47 8.20 -17.73
C ALA A 417 -19.40 8.96 -16.75
N GLY A 418 -19.02 8.98 -15.45
CA GLY A 418 -19.71 9.77 -14.42
C GLY A 418 -19.70 11.28 -14.70
N ILE A 419 -18.57 11.83 -15.18
CA ILE A 419 -18.47 13.23 -15.59
C ILE A 419 -19.42 13.52 -16.74
N LEU A 420 -19.46 12.66 -17.77
CA LEU A 420 -20.39 12.81 -18.91
C LEU A 420 -21.85 12.77 -18.47
N LEU A 421 -22.18 11.87 -17.56
CA LEU A 421 -23.51 11.78 -16.98
C LEU A 421 -23.87 13.05 -16.20
N THR A 422 -22.96 13.58 -15.40
CA THR A 422 -23.16 14.83 -14.65
C THR A 422 -23.41 16.03 -15.58
N ILE A 423 -22.67 16.10 -16.70
CA ILE A 423 -22.89 17.14 -17.74
C ILE A 423 -24.31 16.99 -18.32
N GLY A 424 -24.76 15.77 -18.61
CA GLY A 424 -26.12 15.52 -19.11
C GLY A 424 -27.19 15.97 -18.11
N MET A 425 -27.07 15.62 -16.84
CA MET A 425 -28.01 16.02 -15.78
C MET A 425 -28.04 17.55 -15.55
N ALA A 426 -26.87 18.21 -15.66
CA ALA A 426 -26.80 19.66 -15.52
C ALA A 426 -27.55 20.40 -16.65
N VAL A 427 -27.53 19.82 -17.85
CA VAL A 427 -28.32 20.35 -18.98
C VAL A 427 -29.82 20.14 -18.75
N ASP A 428 -30.23 18.95 -18.29
CA ASP A 428 -31.63 18.62 -18.03
C ASP A 428 -32.26 19.57 -17.02
N ALA A 429 -31.56 19.92 -15.94
CA ALA A 429 -32.03 20.91 -14.98
C ALA A 429 -32.31 22.27 -15.62
N ASN A 430 -31.45 22.75 -16.51
CA ASN A 430 -31.66 24.01 -17.23
C ASN A 430 -32.84 23.93 -18.20
N VAL A 431 -32.96 22.83 -18.94
CA VAL A 431 -34.07 22.56 -19.87
C VAL A 431 -35.40 22.55 -19.12
N LEU A 432 -35.46 21.87 -17.96
CA LEU A 432 -36.69 21.85 -17.17
C LEU A 432 -37.15 23.22 -16.70
N ILE A 433 -36.22 24.06 -16.26
CA ILE A 433 -36.51 25.46 -15.88
C ILE A 433 -37.05 26.25 -17.09
N PHE A 434 -36.42 26.06 -18.27
CA PHE A 434 -36.83 26.79 -19.48
C PHE A 434 -38.20 26.35 -19.98
N GLU A 435 -38.51 25.08 -20.01
CA GLU A 435 -39.82 24.58 -20.41
C GLU A 435 -40.91 25.04 -19.43
N ARG A 436 -40.68 25.01 -18.12
CA ARG A 436 -41.63 25.58 -17.15
C ARG A 436 -41.81 27.06 -17.30
N THR A 437 -40.75 27.80 -17.58
CA THR A 437 -40.85 29.24 -17.86
C THR A 437 -41.66 29.50 -19.14
N ARG A 438 -41.47 28.68 -20.18
CA ARG A 438 -42.21 28.78 -21.46
C ARG A 438 -43.71 28.50 -21.29
N GLU A 439 -44.04 27.47 -20.47
CA GLU A 439 -45.44 27.19 -20.12
C GLU A 439 -46.13 28.40 -19.43
N GLU A 440 -45.43 29.02 -18.48
CA GLU A 440 -45.97 30.17 -17.74
C GLU A 440 -46.14 31.41 -18.64
N ILE A 441 -45.23 31.64 -19.60
CA ILE A 441 -45.38 32.70 -20.63
C ILE A 441 -46.57 32.41 -21.55
N ALA A 442 -46.73 31.15 -21.98
CA ALA A 442 -47.86 30.73 -22.79
C ALA A 442 -49.22 30.89 -22.08
N ALA A 443 -49.22 30.79 -20.74
CA ALA A 443 -50.39 31.05 -19.89
C ALA A 443 -50.70 32.57 -19.72
N GLY A 444 -49.96 33.45 -20.41
CA GLY A 444 -50.22 34.90 -20.42
C GLY A 444 -49.60 35.68 -19.26
N ARG A 445 -48.70 35.11 -18.49
CA ARG A 445 -48.01 35.80 -17.39
C ARG A 445 -46.89 36.72 -17.90
N PRO A 446 -46.62 37.85 -17.22
CA PRO A 446 -45.48 38.69 -17.54
C PRO A 446 -44.14 37.92 -17.46
N THR A 447 -43.19 38.21 -18.36
CA THR A 447 -41.94 37.47 -18.52
C THR A 447 -41.16 37.29 -17.20
N PHE A 448 -41.03 38.34 -16.39
CA PHE A 448 -40.31 38.27 -15.11
C PHE A 448 -41.00 37.34 -14.10
N ALA A 449 -42.34 37.43 -14.00
CA ALA A 449 -43.12 36.54 -13.13
C ALA A 449 -43.06 35.08 -13.61
N SER A 450 -43.07 34.86 -14.93
CA SER A 450 -42.92 33.52 -15.54
C SER A 450 -41.58 32.88 -15.24
N ILE A 451 -40.48 33.63 -15.28
CA ILE A 451 -39.15 33.15 -14.91
C ILE A 451 -39.14 32.71 -13.43
N MET A 452 -39.63 33.54 -12.52
CA MET A 452 -39.70 33.22 -11.09
C MET A 452 -40.55 31.97 -10.82
N ALA A 453 -41.71 31.87 -11.45
CA ALA A 453 -42.58 30.72 -11.32
C ALA A 453 -41.98 29.46 -11.93
N GLY A 454 -41.27 29.55 -13.06
CA GLY A 454 -40.58 28.48 -13.72
C GLY A 454 -39.50 27.86 -12.79
N TYR A 455 -38.68 28.69 -12.18
CA TYR A 455 -37.67 28.23 -11.20
C TYR A 455 -38.32 27.54 -9.98
N GLN A 456 -39.37 28.11 -9.39
CA GLN A 456 -40.03 27.55 -8.23
C GLN A 456 -40.67 26.19 -8.54
N ARG A 457 -41.32 26.05 -9.69
CA ARG A 457 -41.98 24.79 -10.08
C ARG A 457 -40.98 23.71 -10.51
N ALA A 458 -39.89 24.09 -11.19
CA ALA A 458 -38.87 23.17 -11.61
C ALA A 458 -38.03 22.66 -10.42
N PHE A 459 -37.88 23.46 -9.34
CA PHE A 459 -36.99 23.14 -8.24
C PHE A 459 -37.26 21.78 -7.60
N LEU A 460 -38.52 21.45 -7.29
CA LEU A 460 -38.87 20.17 -6.68
C LEU A 460 -38.50 18.99 -7.59
N ALA A 461 -38.86 19.08 -8.88
CA ALA A 461 -38.56 18.04 -9.84
C ALA A 461 -37.06 17.83 -10.06
N ILE A 462 -36.27 18.91 -10.08
CA ILE A 462 -34.81 18.86 -10.18
C ILE A 462 -34.22 18.26 -8.91
N PHE A 463 -34.72 18.64 -7.73
CA PHE A 463 -34.25 18.13 -6.46
C PHE A 463 -34.54 16.62 -6.33
N ASP A 464 -35.79 16.23 -6.61
CA ASP A 464 -36.19 14.81 -6.56
C ASP A 464 -35.39 13.95 -7.56
N GLY A 465 -35.21 14.45 -8.79
CA GLY A 465 -34.43 13.77 -9.83
C GLY A 465 -32.97 13.56 -9.45
N ASN A 466 -32.33 14.58 -8.86
CA ASN A 466 -30.93 14.47 -8.44
C ASN A 466 -30.76 13.66 -7.13
N LEU A 467 -31.79 13.54 -6.29
CA LEU A 467 -31.74 12.75 -5.06
C LEU A 467 -31.92 11.26 -5.33
N THR A 468 -32.64 10.90 -6.38
CA THR A 468 -32.97 9.51 -6.73
C THR A 468 -31.98 8.86 -7.69
N THR A 469 -31.12 9.67 -8.33
CA THR A 469 -30.05 9.21 -9.23
C THR A 469 -28.75 9.08 -8.47
#